data_9b40be3b46d1a3dc4668eeebe6e36422
#
_entry.id   9b40be3b46d1a3dc4668eeebe6e36422
#
_cell.length_a   1.000
_cell.length_b   1.000
_cell.length_c   1.000
_cell.angle_alpha   90.00
_cell.angle_beta   90.00
_cell.angle_gamma   90.00
#
_symmetry.space_group_name_H-M   'P 1'
#
loop_
_entity.id
_entity.type
_entity.pdbx_description
1 polymer ?
#
loop_
_entity_poly.entity_id
_entity_poly.type
_entity_poly.pdbx_seq_one_letter_code
_entity_poly.pdbx_strand_id
1 'polypeptide(L)'
;MNKILGLLFGIGLLIFVCALARAQKSQSGENVDVRGGIDHGEFDRLLKKYVNEQGLVDYGTWKGSASDISALDHYLDQFAAKIDKPTQGNEKAASLVNAYNALVLRWILSNYPTESIWQLKNSFTAKRNDIAGRKVSLDDIEHGTLRPSIGYRAHAVLVCAARSCPPLQRFAYTAENFEEQNDRAYRRWLAREDLNKFLSNERKVEISSIFKWFKADFDKAGGVPKILGRYASQSVREFATSGNYDIKYLPYNWGLNDQGAHGRNYSRVQLIFDNLFK
;
A
#
# COMPACT_ATOMS: atom_id res chain seq x y z
N MET A 1 -38.53 15.68 -21.10
CA MET A 1 -37.52 14.64 -21.01
C MET A 1 -36.09 15.16 -20.84
N ASN A 2 -35.71 16.33 -21.41
CA ASN A 2 -34.33 16.83 -21.38
C ASN A 2 -33.87 17.51 -20.07
N LYS A 3 -34.73 17.83 -19.12
CA LYS A 3 -34.37 18.47 -17.84
C LYS A 3 -33.96 17.47 -16.75
N ILE A 4 -34.44 16.22 -16.82
CA ILE A 4 -34.11 15.16 -15.84
C ILE A 4 -32.71 14.57 -16.13
N LEU A 5 -32.32 14.50 -17.41
CA LEU A 5 -31.01 13.98 -17.82
C LEU A 5 -29.85 14.91 -17.39
N GLY A 6 -30.09 16.24 -17.40
CA GLY A 6 -29.10 17.21 -16.93
C GLY A 6 -28.87 17.19 -15.41
N LEU A 7 -29.90 16.84 -14.63
CA LEU A 7 -29.79 16.76 -13.17
C LEU A 7 -28.97 15.54 -12.69
N LEU A 8 -29.11 14.41 -13.39
CA LEU A 8 -28.34 13.19 -13.08
C LEU A 8 -26.86 13.33 -13.44
N PHE A 9 -26.52 14.09 -14.49
CA PHE A 9 -25.12 14.36 -14.86
C PHE A 9 -24.46 15.35 -13.89
N GLY A 10 -25.21 16.34 -13.38
CA GLY A 10 -24.71 17.31 -12.39
C GLY A 10 -24.44 16.69 -11.02
N ILE A 11 -25.30 15.76 -10.57
CA ILE A 11 -25.17 15.07 -9.30
C ILE A 11 -23.98 14.08 -9.34
N GLY A 12 -23.80 13.37 -10.46
CA GLY A 12 -22.65 12.46 -10.64
C GLY A 12 -21.31 13.19 -10.61
N LEU A 13 -21.23 14.40 -11.16
CA LEU A 13 -20.00 15.22 -11.16
C LEU A 13 -19.69 15.80 -9.77
N LEU A 14 -20.70 16.23 -9.02
CA LEU A 14 -20.54 16.75 -7.65
C LEU A 14 -20.11 15.67 -6.66
N ILE A 15 -20.63 14.44 -6.78
CA ILE A 15 -20.24 13.29 -5.94
C ILE A 15 -18.80 12.87 -6.25
N PHE A 16 -18.37 12.92 -7.51
CA PHE A 16 -17.02 12.60 -7.92
C PHE A 16 -15.99 13.63 -7.42
N VAL A 17 -16.34 14.92 -7.44
CA VAL A 17 -15.50 16.00 -6.90
C VAL A 17 -15.40 15.90 -5.36
N CYS A 18 -16.49 15.55 -4.65
CA CYS A 18 -16.46 15.33 -3.21
C CYS A 18 -15.64 14.10 -2.79
N ALA A 19 -15.66 13.03 -3.59
CA ALA A 19 -14.82 11.83 -3.31
C ALA A 19 -13.34 12.13 -3.51
N LEU A 20 -12.97 12.90 -4.54
CA LEU A 20 -11.60 13.36 -4.76
C LEU A 20 -11.14 14.36 -3.69
N ALA A 21 -12.01 15.27 -3.22
CA ALA A 21 -11.71 16.21 -2.15
C ALA A 21 -11.56 15.52 -0.79
N ARG A 22 -12.28 14.40 -0.54
CA ARG A 22 -12.09 13.58 0.66
C ARG A 22 -10.77 12.79 0.63
N ALA A 23 -10.37 12.26 -0.52
CA ALA A 23 -9.07 11.62 -0.68
C ALA A 23 -7.90 12.60 -0.45
N GLN A 24 -8.10 13.89 -0.73
CA GLN A 24 -7.09 14.93 -0.52
C GLN A 24 -7.06 15.49 0.91
N LYS A 25 -8.14 15.32 1.70
CA LYS A 25 -8.23 15.83 3.07
C LYS A 25 -7.64 14.91 4.15
N SER A 26 -7.21 13.70 3.80
CA SER A 26 -6.64 12.69 4.69
C SER A 26 -5.10 12.69 4.74
N GLN A 27 -4.43 13.82 4.52
CA GLN A 27 -2.95 13.84 4.49
C GLN A 27 -2.28 14.30 5.79
N SER A 28 -3.01 14.38 6.90
CA SER A 28 -2.44 14.78 8.19
C SER A 28 -2.54 13.64 9.21
N GLY A 29 -1.67 12.65 9.11
CA GLY A 29 -1.44 11.68 10.18
C GLY A 29 -0.53 12.26 11.26
N GLU A 30 -0.64 11.75 12.49
CA GLU A 30 0.29 12.04 13.57
C GLU A 30 1.60 11.27 13.39
N ASN A 31 2.73 11.86 13.79
CA ASN A 31 3.99 11.13 13.78
C ASN A 31 3.94 9.97 14.78
N VAL A 32 4.35 8.78 14.32
CA VAL A 32 4.41 7.56 15.11
C VAL A 32 5.87 7.26 15.46
N ASP A 33 6.14 7.10 16.74
CA ASP A 33 7.42 6.61 17.22
C ASP A 33 7.35 5.10 17.47
N VAL A 34 8.51 4.44 17.42
CA VAL A 34 8.65 3.01 17.66
C VAL A 34 9.93 2.74 18.44
N ARG A 35 9.93 1.71 19.29
CA ARG A 35 11.14 1.29 20.01
C ARG A 35 12.14 0.63 19.07
N GLY A 36 13.42 0.64 19.44
CA GLY A 36 14.44 -0.19 18.80
C GLY A 36 14.37 -1.65 19.23
N GLY A 37 15.09 -2.50 18.48
CA GLY A 37 15.24 -3.92 18.82
C GLY A 37 13.94 -4.74 18.66
N ILE A 38 13.08 -4.41 17.71
CA ILE A 38 11.94 -5.27 17.30
C ILE A 38 12.52 -6.50 16.59
N ASP A 39 12.16 -7.69 17.06
CA ASP A 39 12.49 -8.93 16.35
C ASP A 39 11.50 -9.17 15.20
N HIS A 40 11.98 -9.10 13.97
CA HIS A 40 11.21 -9.30 12.77
C HIS A 40 11.20 -10.76 12.27
N GLY A 41 11.91 -11.68 12.92
CA GLY A 41 12.09 -13.05 12.45
C GLY A 41 10.79 -13.83 12.30
N GLU A 42 9.87 -13.69 13.24
CA GLU A 42 8.58 -14.37 13.17
C GLU A 42 7.68 -13.80 12.05
N PHE A 43 7.67 -12.49 11.84
CA PHE A 43 6.95 -11.90 10.72
C PHE A 43 7.55 -12.29 9.36
N ASP A 44 8.87 -12.35 9.27
CA ASP A 44 9.59 -12.85 8.08
C ASP A 44 9.19 -14.29 7.75
N ARG A 45 9.12 -15.17 8.75
CA ARG A 45 8.65 -16.56 8.62
C ARG A 45 7.22 -16.62 8.07
N LEU A 46 6.31 -15.82 8.63
CA LEU A 46 4.92 -15.76 8.21
C LEU A 46 4.76 -15.26 6.76
N LEU A 47 5.52 -14.22 6.39
CA LEU A 47 5.52 -13.72 5.02
C LEU A 47 6.02 -14.78 4.03
N LYS A 48 7.10 -15.51 4.34
CA LYS A 48 7.60 -16.61 3.51
C LYS A 48 6.58 -17.73 3.33
N LYS A 49 5.80 -18.02 4.38
CA LYS A 49 4.81 -19.09 4.38
C LYS A 49 3.55 -18.74 3.56
N TYR A 50 3.03 -17.53 3.72
CA TYR A 50 1.70 -17.17 3.22
C TYR A 50 1.69 -16.24 2.01
N VAL A 51 2.81 -15.64 1.64
CA VAL A 51 2.92 -14.74 0.48
C VAL A 51 3.60 -15.46 -0.68
N ASN A 52 2.96 -15.44 -1.87
CA ASN A 52 3.54 -16.05 -3.07
C ASN A 52 4.47 -15.08 -3.83
N GLU A 53 5.06 -15.56 -4.93
CA GLU A 53 5.97 -14.76 -5.77
C GLU A 53 5.29 -13.57 -6.45
N GLN A 54 3.97 -13.55 -6.57
CA GLN A 54 3.20 -12.42 -7.10
C GLN A 54 2.86 -11.38 -6.02
N GLY A 55 3.18 -11.66 -4.74
CA GLY A 55 2.83 -10.80 -3.60
C GLY A 55 1.37 -10.94 -3.17
N LEU A 56 0.71 -12.02 -3.58
CA LEU A 56 -0.64 -12.36 -3.12
C LEU A 56 -0.55 -13.21 -1.84
N VAL A 57 -1.57 -13.09 -1.00
CA VAL A 57 -1.61 -13.71 0.34
C VAL A 57 -2.60 -14.87 0.36
N ASP A 58 -2.20 -16.01 0.93
CA ASP A 58 -3.09 -17.13 1.22
C ASP A 58 -3.83 -16.88 2.55
N TYR A 59 -4.80 -15.95 2.50
CA TYR A 59 -5.59 -15.60 3.67
C TYR A 59 -6.42 -16.78 4.19
N GLY A 60 -6.92 -17.66 3.31
CA GLY A 60 -7.73 -18.80 3.71
C GLY A 60 -6.94 -19.77 4.60
N THR A 61 -5.77 -20.21 4.14
CA THR A 61 -4.91 -21.11 4.92
C THR A 61 -4.38 -20.43 6.19
N TRP A 62 -4.00 -19.14 6.10
CA TRP A 62 -3.52 -18.41 7.27
C TRP A 62 -4.60 -18.25 8.35
N LYS A 63 -5.82 -17.90 7.97
CA LYS A 63 -6.98 -17.80 8.87
C LYS A 63 -7.26 -19.11 9.59
N GLY A 64 -7.05 -20.25 8.92
CA GLY A 64 -7.24 -21.59 9.50
C GLY A 64 -6.15 -22.01 10.51
N SER A 65 -5.03 -21.29 10.59
CA SER A 65 -3.91 -21.61 11.48
C SER A 65 -3.94 -20.74 12.75
N ALA A 66 -4.55 -21.26 13.83
CA ALA A 66 -4.60 -20.53 15.10
C ALA A 66 -3.19 -20.19 15.66
N SER A 67 -2.22 -21.08 15.48
CA SER A 67 -0.85 -20.85 15.91
C SER A 67 -0.19 -19.69 15.15
N ASP A 68 -0.40 -19.57 13.82
CA ASP A 68 0.20 -18.50 13.04
C ASP A 68 -0.55 -17.17 13.19
N ILE A 69 -1.85 -17.20 13.52
CA ILE A 69 -2.57 -15.99 13.97
C ILE A 69 -1.98 -15.50 15.30
N SER A 70 -1.79 -16.40 16.28
CA SER A 70 -1.17 -16.07 17.56
C SER A 70 0.27 -15.54 17.39
N ALA A 71 1.05 -16.12 16.48
CA ALA A 71 2.38 -15.67 16.16
C ALA A 71 2.42 -14.24 15.59
N LEU A 72 1.46 -13.90 14.70
CA LEU A 72 1.29 -12.54 14.19
C LEU A 72 0.87 -11.57 15.31
N ASP A 73 0.00 -11.99 16.22
CA ASP A 73 -0.41 -11.18 17.36
C ASP A 73 0.77 -10.91 18.31
N HIS A 74 1.55 -11.93 18.68
CA HIS A 74 2.78 -11.75 19.49
C HIS A 74 3.81 -10.86 18.81
N TYR A 75 3.95 -10.94 17.47
CA TYR A 75 4.81 -10.03 16.73
C TYR A 75 4.34 -8.58 16.88
N LEU A 76 3.03 -8.33 16.75
CA LEU A 76 2.45 -6.99 16.88
C LEU A 76 2.52 -6.45 18.32
N ASP A 77 2.45 -7.31 19.33
CA ASP A 77 2.59 -6.93 20.75
C ASP A 77 3.94 -6.29 21.06
N GLN A 78 5.00 -6.59 20.29
CA GLN A 78 6.30 -5.97 20.46
C GLN A 78 6.26 -4.43 20.24
N PHE A 79 5.30 -3.95 19.45
CA PHE A 79 5.14 -2.52 19.15
C PHE A 79 4.35 -1.77 20.23
N ALA A 80 3.55 -2.47 21.03
CA ALA A 80 2.57 -1.88 21.93
C ALA A 80 3.18 -1.16 23.15
N ALA A 81 4.33 -1.62 23.63
CA ALA A 81 4.94 -1.12 24.86
C ALA A 81 5.27 0.38 24.76
N LYS A 82 5.07 1.10 25.88
CA LYS A 82 5.59 2.46 26.03
C LYS A 82 7.09 2.49 25.81
N ILE A 83 7.57 3.58 25.24
CA ILE A 83 8.98 3.77 24.94
C ILE A 83 9.52 5.01 25.62
N ASP A 84 10.70 4.90 26.19
CA ASP A 84 11.42 6.04 26.76
C ASP A 84 12.29 6.72 25.68
N LYS A 85 12.83 5.92 24.75
CA LYS A 85 13.69 6.39 23.67
C LYS A 85 13.29 5.77 22.34
N PRO A 86 12.74 6.56 21.39
CA PRO A 86 12.37 6.08 20.06
C PRO A 86 13.61 5.80 19.21
N THR A 87 13.52 4.78 18.34
CA THR A 87 14.55 4.55 17.31
C THR A 87 14.39 5.54 16.14
N GLN A 88 15.40 5.64 15.29
CA GLN A 88 15.49 6.60 14.19
C GLN A 88 16.00 5.93 12.89
N GLY A 89 16.03 6.69 11.79
CA GLY A 89 16.62 6.26 10.53
C GLY A 89 15.98 4.99 9.96
N ASN A 90 16.82 4.13 9.41
CA ASN A 90 16.38 2.90 8.75
C ASN A 90 15.72 1.90 9.71
N GLU A 91 16.12 1.87 10.98
CA GLU A 91 15.47 1.01 11.96
C GLU A 91 14.01 1.44 12.20
N LYS A 92 13.76 2.74 12.37
CA LYS A 92 12.41 3.28 12.47
C LYS A 92 11.59 2.98 11.21
N ALA A 93 12.17 3.22 10.04
CA ALA A 93 11.51 3.01 8.77
C ALA A 93 11.16 1.52 8.55
N ALA A 94 12.11 0.61 8.72
CA ALA A 94 11.91 -0.83 8.58
C ALA A 94 10.82 -1.35 9.55
N SER A 95 10.92 -0.97 10.82
CA SER A 95 9.96 -1.38 11.85
C SER A 95 8.54 -0.88 11.54
N LEU A 96 8.38 0.38 11.13
CA LEU A 96 7.05 0.92 10.82
C LEU A 96 6.48 0.40 9.50
N VAL A 97 7.31 0.10 8.49
CA VAL A 97 6.86 -0.60 7.27
C VAL A 97 6.36 -2.01 7.61
N ASN A 98 7.10 -2.75 8.41
CA ASN A 98 6.67 -4.08 8.88
C ASN A 98 5.39 -3.99 9.72
N ALA A 99 5.32 -3.04 10.67
CA ALA A 99 4.11 -2.83 11.48
C ALA A 99 2.89 -2.53 10.61
N TYR A 100 3.00 -1.59 9.66
CA TYR A 100 1.89 -1.26 8.75
C TYR A 100 1.39 -2.49 8.00
N ASN A 101 2.30 -3.24 7.36
CA ASN A 101 1.94 -4.42 6.59
C ASN A 101 1.35 -5.53 7.49
N ALA A 102 1.92 -5.78 8.67
CA ALA A 102 1.42 -6.75 9.64
C ALA A 102 0.01 -6.37 10.15
N LEU A 103 -0.22 -5.09 10.45
CA LEU A 103 -1.51 -4.58 10.90
C LEU A 103 -2.58 -4.69 9.80
N VAL A 104 -2.25 -4.40 8.55
CA VAL A 104 -3.14 -4.61 7.40
C VAL A 104 -3.50 -6.09 7.26
N LEU A 105 -2.49 -6.98 7.28
CA LEU A 105 -2.71 -8.43 7.21
C LEU A 105 -3.59 -8.91 8.36
N ARG A 106 -3.31 -8.49 9.59
CA ARG A 106 -4.09 -8.88 10.77
C ARG A 106 -5.53 -8.39 10.69
N TRP A 107 -5.75 -7.17 10.17
CA TRP A 107 -7.08 -6.61 9.96
C TRP A 107 -7.88 -7.41 8.93
N ILE A 108 -7.27 -7.77 7.80
CA ILE A 108 -7.91 -8.65 6.81
C ILE A 108 -8.21 -10.02 7.41
N LEU A 109 -7.26 -10.67 8.08
CA LEU A 109 -7.44 -11.98 8.70
C LEU A 109 -8.59 -11.99 9.73
N SER A 110 -8.78 -10.90 10.48
CA SER A 110 -9.90 -10.77 11.42
C SER A 110 -11.26 -10.71 10.73
N ASN A 111 -11.29 -10.20 9.51
CA ASN A 111 -12.52 -9.95 8.74
C ASN A 111 -12.68 -10.85 7.51
N TYR A 112 -11.77 -11.80 7.32
CA TYR A 112 -11.83 -12.73 6.19
C TYR A 112 -12.96 -13.75 6.37
N PRO A 113 -13.74 -14.07 5.32
CA PRO A 113 -13.57 -13.61 3.94
C PRO A 113 -14.12 -12.20 3.69
N THR A 114 -13.42 -11.44 2.85
CA THR A 114 -13.86 -10.13 2.34
C THR A 114 -13.36 -9.95 0.90
N GLU A 115 -14.08 -9.22 0.08
CA GLU A 115 -13.68 -8.96 -1.31
C GLU A 115 -12.72 -7.75 -1.43
N SER A 116 -12.67 -6.88 -0.41
CA SER A 116 -11.83 -5.69 -0.42
C SER A 116 -11.67 -5.12 0.98
N ILE A 117 -10.52 -4.49 1.26
CA ILE A 117 -10.32 -3.71 2.49
C ILE A 117 -11.31 -2.54 2.59
N TRP A 118 -11.82 -2.05 1.45
CA TRP A 118 -12.83 -1.00 1.40
C TRP A 118 -14.21 -1.42 1.89
N GLN A 119 -14.49 -2.72 2.01
CA GLN A 119 -15.72 -3.21 2.66
C GLN A 119 -15.65 -3.09 4.19
N LEU A 120 -14.46 -2.89 4.73
CA LEU A 120 -14.23 -2.81 6.16
C LEU A 120 -14.22 -1.36 6.63
N LYS A 121 -15.03 -1.06 7.67
CA LYS A 121 -15.23 0.31 8.14
C LYS A 121 -13.96 0.93 8.71
N ASN A 122 -13.61 2.12 8.24
CA ASN A 122 -12.50 2.94 8.76
C ASN A 122 -11.16 2.19 8.80
N SER A 123 -10.87 1.36 7.79
CA SER A 123 -9.68 0.50 7.76
C SER A 123 -8.38 1.29 7.97
N PHE A 124 -8.26 2.46 7.37
CA PHE A 124 -7.04 3.28 7.41
C PHE A 124 -7.05 4.35 8.50
N THR A 125 -8.22 4.90 8.82
CA THR A 125 -8.36 6.09 9.67
C THR A 125 -8.59 5.80 11.15
N ALA A 126 -9.09 4.60 11.51
CA ALA A 126 -9.38 4.29 12.90
C ALA A 126 -8.12 4.05 13.72
N LYS A 127 -7.98 4.76 14.83
CA LYS A 127 -6.90 4.59 15.81
C LYS A 127 -7.14 3.33 16.66
N ARG A 128 -6.91 2.15 16.07
CA ARG A 128 -7.15 0.85 16.72
C ARG A 128 -5.90 0.09 17.10
N ASN A 129 -4.75 0.49 16.56
CA ASN A 129 -3.50 -0.24 16.70
C ASN A 129 -2.68 0.34 17.85
N ASP A 130 -2.05 -0.51 18.64
CA ASP A 130 -1.21 -0.08 19.77
C ASP A 130 0.25 0.01 19.31
N ILE A 131 0.82 1.22 19.30
CA ILE A 131 2.25 1.46 19.05
C ILE A 131 2.76 2.48 20.07
N ALA A 132 3.87 2.17 20.71
CA ALA A 132 4.53 3.05 21.68
C ALA A 132 3.60 3.53 22.81
N GLY A 133 2.71 2.66 23.28
CA GLY A 133 1.77 2.94 24.36
C GLY A 133 0.61 3.87 23.99
N ARG A 134 0.34 4.07 22.71
CA ARG A 134 -0.81 4.87 22.21
C ARG A 134 -1.54 4.21 21.06
N LYS A 135 -2.81 4.58 20.88
CA LYS A 135 -3.60 4.15 19.72
C LYS A 135 -3.23 4.96 18.49
N VAL A 136 -2.91 4.27 17.38
CA VAL A 136 -2.57 4.87 16.09
C VAL A 136 -3.44 4.26 14.97
N SER A 137 -3.61 5.02 13.90
CA SER A 137 -4.21 4.58 12.65
C SER A 137 -3.14 4.13 11.65
N LEU A 138 -3.53 3.45 10.57
CA LEU A 138 -2.63 3.19 9.45
C LEU A 138 -2.20 4.50 8.76
N ASP A 139 -3.12 5.49 8.68
CA ASP A 139 -2.82 6.82 8.14
C ASP A 139 -1.76 7.56 8.96
N ASP A 140 -1.72 7.41 10.29
CA ASP A 140 -0.67 7.99 11.13
C ASP A 140 0.70 7.39 10.76
N ILE A 141 0.77 6.08 10.52
CA ILE A 141 2.01 5.42 10.12
C ILE A 141 2.44 5.87 8.71
N GLU A 142 1.54 5.82 7.74
CA GLU A 142 1.83 6.15 6.35
C GLU A 142 2.02 7.65 6.15
N HIS A 143 0.98 8.44 6.41
CA HIS A 143 0.94 9.86 6.06
C HIS A 143 1.60 10.76 7.11
N GLY A 144 1.51 10.37 8.38
CA GLY A 144 2.13 11.12 9.49
C GLY A 144 3.61 10.85 9.64
N THR A 145 4.11 9.68 9.21
CA THR A 145 5.47 9.25 9.54
C THR A 145 6.29 8.81 8.33
N LEU A 146 5.89 7.74 7.64
CA LEU A 146 6.74 7.13 6.61
C LEU A 146 6.88 8.01 5.37
N ARG A 147 5.79 8.57 4.83
CA ARG A 147 5.87 9.48 3.68
C ARG A 147 6.72 10.72 3.95
N PRO A 148 6.60 11.40 5.10
CA PRO A 148 7.50 12.49 5.45
C PRO A 148 8.97 12.07 5.57
N SER A 149 9.27 10.86 6.07
CA SER A 149 10.63 10.43 6.37
C SER A 149 11.36 9.77 5.19
N ILE A 150 10.68 8.91 4.43
CA ILE A 150 11.29 8.18 3.30
C ILE A 150 10.73 8.57 1.92
N GLY A 151 9.81 9.55 1.88
CA GLY A 151 9.27 10.13 0.64
C GLY A 151 8.59 9.10 -0.26
N TYR A 152 8.81 9.22 -1.57
CA TYR A 152 8.26 8.32 -2.58
C TYR A 152 8.55 6.84 -2.30
N ARG A 153 9.59 6.53 -1.55
CA ARG A 153 10.02 5.16 -1.24
C ARG A 153 8.98 4.40 -0.40
N ALA A 154 8.10 5.10 0.31
CA ALA A 154 6.98 4.49 1.02
C ALA A 154 6.03 3.74 0.09
N HIS A 155 5.84 4.22 -1.14
CA HIS A 155 4.81 3.71 -2.04
C HIS A 155 5.10 2.33 -2.66
N ALA A 156 6.31 1.79 -2.56
CA ALA A 156 6.62 0.44 -3.02
C ALA A 156 6.60 -0.61 -1.90
N VAL A 157 6.56 -0.17 -0.63
CA VAL A 157 6.74 -1.06 0.53
C VAL A 157 5.50 -1.15 1.42
N LEU A 158 4.56 -0.20 1.30
CA LEU A 158 3.29 -0.22 2.03
C LEU A 158 2.21 -0.87 1.18
N VAL A 159 1.61 -1.95 1.67
CA VAL A 159 0.66 -2.77 0.92
C VAL A 159 -0.70 -2.75 1.61
N CYS A 160 -1.67 -2.09 0.97
CA CYS A 160 -3.04 -1.90 1.47
C CYS A 160 -3.98 -3.08 1.19
N ALA A 161 -3.46 -4.27 0.98
CA ALA A 161 -4.19 -5.50 0.66
C ALA A 161 -5.02 -5.45 -0.65
N ALA A 162 -4.74 -4.53 -1.58
CA ALA A 162 -5.40 -4.49 -2.88
C ALA A 162 -4.57 -5.19 -3.97
N ARG A 163 -5.22 -5.72 -5.02
CA ARG A 163 -4.54 -6.37 -6.17
C ARG A 163 -3.63 -5.43 -6.94
N SER A 164 -3.96 -4.14 -6.99
CA SER A 164 -3.13 -3.12 -7.64
C SER A 164 -2.11 -2.46 -6.73
N CYS A 165 -1.98 -2.90 -5.47
CA CYS A 165 -0.83 -2.54 -4.64
C CYS A 165 0.48 -3.06 -5.24
N PRO A 166 1.61 -2.45 -4.92
CA PRO A 166 2.90 -3.09 -5.08
C PRO A 166 2.90 -4.49 -4.45
N PRO A 167 3.64 -5.46 -5.01
CA PRO A 167 3.67 -6.82 -4.46
C PRO A 167 4.17 -6.85 -3.02
N LEU A 168 3.38 -7.44 -2.12
CA LEU A 168 3.86 -7.69 -0.75
C LEU A 168 5.13 -8.54 -0.81
N GLN A 169 6.17 -8.13 -0.09
CA GLN A 169 7.42 -8.87 -0.07
C GLN A 169 7.30 -10.11 0.81
N ARG A 170 8.06 -11.16 0.47
CA ARG A 170 8.14 -12.42 1.23
C ARG A 170 9.19 -12.38 2.33
N PHE A 171 9.59 -11.18 2.74
CA PHE A 171 10.56 -10.95 3.81
C PHE A 171 10.14 -9.74 4.63
N ALA A 172 10.57 -9.71 5.89
CA ALA A 172 10.48 -8.53 6.72
C ALA A 172 11.65 -7.58 6.41
N TYR A 173 11.39 -6.28 6.45
CA TYR A 173 12.42 -5.25 6.28
C TYR A 173 13.30 -5.19 7.53
N THR A 174 14.61 -4.98 7.33
CA THR A 174 15.59 -4.82 8.41
C THR A 174 16.32 -3.49 8.31
N ALA A 175 16.83 -2.99 9.42
CA ALA A 175 17.55 -1.71 9.44
C ALA A 175 18.77 -1.72 8.51
N GLU A 176 19.53 -2.81 8.53
CA GLU A 176 20.79 -2.98 7.80
C GLU A 176 20.57 -3.03 6.29
N ASN A 177 19.47 -3.64 5.84
CA ASN A 177 19.20 -3.88 4.42
C ASN A 177 18.07 -3.01 3.88
N PHE A 178 17.55 -2.05 4.64
CA PHE A 178 16.33 -1.31 4.29
C PHE A 178 16.41 -0.64 2.91
N GLU A 179 17.55 -0.03 2.57
CA GLU A 179 17.75 0.65 1.30
C GLU A 179 17.68 -0.33 0.12
N GLU A 180 18.40 -1.44 0.21
CA GLU A 180 18.41 -2.47 -0.83
C GLU A 180 17.05 -3.16 -0.96
N GLN A 181 16.41 -3.49 0.16
CA GLN A 181 15.09 -4.10 0.21
C GLN A 181 14.02 -3.19 -0.41
N ASN A 182 14.11 -1.87 -0.16
CA ASN A 182 13.23 -0.89 -0.78
C ASN A 182 13.46 -0.79 -2.29
N ASP A 183 14.71 -0.71 -2.74
CA ASP A 183 15.07 -0.71 -4.17
C ASP A 183 14.59 -2.00 -4.87
N ARG A 184 14.71 -3.15 -4.21
CA ARG A 184 14.19 -4.43 -4.69
C ARG A 184 12.67 -4.43 -4.82
N ALA A 185 11.95 -3.86 -3.84
CA ALA A 185 10.50 -3.74 -3.89
C ALA A 185 10.06 -2.89 -5.08
N TYR A 186 10.73 -1.76 -5.35
CA TYR A 186 10.48 -0.93 -6.54
C TYR A 186 10.69 -1.67 -7.84
N ARG A 187 11.85 -2.36 -8.00
CA ARG A 187 12.14 -3.14 -9.21
C ARG A 187 11.09 -4.21 -9.44
N ARG A 188 10.69 -4.91 -8.39
CA ARG A 188 9.66 -5.95 -8.45
C ARG A 188 8.30 -5.38 -8.83
N TRP A 189 7.93 -4.20 -8.28
CA TRP A 189 6.69 -3.52 -8.63
C TRP A 189 6.67 -3.08 -10.10
N LEU A 190 7.74 -2.44 -10.59
CA LEU A 190 7.81 -1.98 -11.98
C LEU A 190 7.90 -3.15 -12.99
N ALA A 191 8.40 -4.30 -12.59
CA ALA A 191 8.42 -5.50 -13.42
C ALA A 191 7.04 -6.20 -13.57
N ARG A 192 6.02 -5.78 -12.80
CA ARG A 192 4.66 -6.29 -12.91
C ARG A 192 3.97 -5.64 -14.12
N GLU A 193 3.87 -6.37 -15.23
CA GLU A 193 3.28 -5.89 -16.49
C GLU A 193 1.78 -5.59 -16.39
N ASP A 194 1.07 -6.23 -15.46
CA ASP A 194 -0.33 -5.92 -15.17
C ASP A 194 -0.52 -4.59 -14.41
N LEU A 195 0.54 -4.08 -13.79
CA LEU A 195 0.56 -2.82 -13.04
C LEU A 195 1.36 -1.71 -13.73
N ASN A 196 2.33 -2.07 -14.57
CA ASN A 196 3.22 -1.12 -15.25
C ASN A 196 3.66 -1.68 -16.60
N LYS A 197 3.46 -0.93 -17.70
CA LYS A 197 3.86 -1.31 -19.05
C LYS A 197 4.69 -0.22 -19.70
N PHE A 198 5.79 -0.63 -20.32
CA PHE A 198 6.68 0.26 -21.06
C PHE A 198 6.54 -0.05 -22.56
N LEU A 199 5.76 0.78 -23.27
CA LEU A 199 5.41 0.61 -24.68
C LEU A 199 6.28 1.55 -25.53
N SER A 200 7.56 1.22 -25.68
CA SER A 200 8.57 2.08 -26.34
C SER A 200 8.20 2.40 -27.79
N ASN A 201 7.68 1.41 -28.54
CA ASN A 201 7.24 1.61 -29.93
C ASN A 201 6.04 2.55 -30.06
N GLU A 202 5.23 2.68 -29.01
CA GLU A 202 4.08 3.59 -28.96
C GLU A 202 4.43 4.92 -28.28
N ARG A 203 5.67 5.10 -27.81
CA ARG A 203 6.10 6.23 -26.97
C ARG A 203 5.15 6.46 -25.80
N LYS A 204 4.79 5.41 -25.07
CA LYS A 204 3.80 5.42 -24.02
C LYS A 204 4.23 4.56 -22.84
N VAL A 205 3.90 5.01 -21.64
CA VAL A 205 3.96 4.18 -20.43
C VAL A 205 2.57 4.12 -19.79
N GLU A 206 2.15 2.91 -19.44
CA GLU A 206 0.92 2.68 -18.68
C GLU A 206 1.33 2.25 -17.27
N ILE A 207 1.09 3.07 -16.27
CA ILE A 207 1.60 2.86 -14.90
C ILE A 207 0.50 2.96 -13.86
N SER A 208 0.80 2.44 -12.67
CA SER A 208 -0.11 2.46 -11.53
C SER A 208 -0.63 3.86 -11.21
N SER A 209 -1.91 3.95 -10.84
CA SER A 209 -2.53 5.19 -10.35
C SER A 209 -1.88 5.76 -9.08
N ILE A 210 -1.08 4.98 -8.36
CA ILE A 210 -0.28 5.45 -7.21
C ILE A 210 0.64 6.61 -7.63
N PHE A 211 1.26 6.54 -8.81
CA PHE A 211 2.09 7.62 -9.34
C PHE A 211 1.32 8.93 -9.55
N LYS A 212 0.02 8.85 -9.86
CA LYS A 212 -0.87 10.01 -9.97
C LYS A 212 -1.28 10.55 -8.61
N TRP A 213 -1.71 9.67 -7.72
CA TRP A 213 -2.25 10.07 -6.41
C TRP A 213 -1.19 10.73 -5.52
N PHE A 214 0.03 10.22 -5.60
CA PHE A 214 1.17 10.70 -4.79
C PHE A 214 2.20 11.48 -5.61
N LYS A 215 1.74 12.14 -6.68
CA LYS A 215 2.60 12.89 -7.61
C LYS A 215 3.58 13.83 -6.88
N ALA A 216 3.13 14.50 -5.82
CA ALA A 216 3.97 15.41 -5.06
C ALA A 216 5.21 14.74 -4.42
N ASP A 217 5.09 13.47 -3.98
CA ASP A 217 6.22 12.73 -3.41
C ASP A 217 7.24 12.33 -4.51
N PHE A 218 6.74 11.97 -5.70
CA PHE A 218 7.57 11.67 -6.85
C PHE A 218 8.24 12.93 -7.42
N ASP A 219 7.55 14.05 -7.49
CA ASP A 219 8.09 15.33 -7.96
C ASP A 219 9.26 15.81 -7.10
N LYS A 220 9.17 15.66 -5.76
CA LYS A 220 10.27 15.97 -4.83
C LYS A 220 11.53 15.13 -5.11
N ALA A 221 11.36 13.94 -5.68
CA ALA A 221 12.46 13.05 -6.04
C ALA A 221 12.98 13.25 -7.47
N GLY A 222 12.47 14.25 -8.19
CA GLY A 222 12.86 14.59 -9.56
C GLY A 222 11.90 14.07 -10.63
N GLY A 223 10.69 13.67 -10.24
CA GLY A 223 9.60 13.31 -11.15
C GLY A 223 9.54 11.83 -11.50
N VAL A 224 8.37 11.44 -12.04
CA VAL A 224 8.09 10.06 -12.41
C VAL A 224 9.12 9.47 -13.38
N PRO A 225 9.57 10.16 -14.46
CA PRO A 225 10.56 9.59 -15.38
C PRO A 225 11.87 9.19 -14.70
N LYS A 226 12.36 9.99 -13.75
CA LYS A 226 13.57 9.67 -12.99
C LYS A 226 13.41 8.41 -12.15
N ILE A 227 12.25 8.25 -11.51
CA ILE A 227 11.95 7.06 -10.69
C ILE A 227 11.79 5.82 -11.58
N LEU A 228 11.07 5.92 -12.69
CA LEU A 228 10.95 4.83 -13.65
C LEU A 228 12.32 4.42 -14.20
N GLY A 229 13.16 5.37 -14.61
CA GLY A 229 14.51 5.09 -15.09
C GLY A 229 15.42 4.46 -14.05
N ARG A 230 15.27 4.82 -12.76
CA ARG A 230 16.05 4.21 -11.67
C ARG A 230 15.73 2.72 -11.47
N TYR A 231 14.46 2.33 -11.59
CA TYR A 231 14.01 1.00 -11.17
C TYR A 231 13.51 0.09 -12.30
N ALA A 232 13.28 0.63 -13.49
CA ALA A 232 12.92 -0.16 -14.65
C ALA A 232 14.00 -1.19 -15.01
N SER A 233 13.59 -2.28 -15.69
CA SER A 233 14.52 -3.26 -16.23
C SER A 233 15.51 -2.62 -17.21
N GLN A 234 16.68 -3.23 -17.35
CA GLN A 234 17.72 -2.71 -18.25
C GLN A 234 17.22 -2.51 -19.69
N SER A 235 16.34 -3.39 -20.17
CA SER A 235 15.80 -3.36 -21.53
C SER A 235 14.96 -2.12 -21.86
N VAL A 236 14.34 -1.49 -20.85
CA VAL A 236 13.48 -0.30 -21.04
C VAL A 236 13.98 0.93 -20.29
N ARG A 237 15.14 0.84 -19.64
CA ARG A 237 15.67 1.90 -18.76
C ARG A 237 15.93 3.21 -19.49
N GLU A 238 16.55 3.16 -20.67
CA GLU A 238 16.84 4.35 -21.48
C GLU A 238 15.53 5.06 -21.87
N PHE A 239 14.57 4.30 -22.39
CA PHE A 239 13.24 4.81 -22.70
C PHE A 239 12.56 5.41 -21.47
N ALA A 240 12.54 4.69 -20.35
CA ALA A 240 11.93 5.15 -19.09
C ALA A 240 12.57 6.44 -18.56
N THR A 241 13.91 6.59 -18.71
CA THR A 241 14.66 7.78 -18.25
C THR A 241 14.42 8.98 -19.15
N SER A 242 14.21 8.78 -20.45
CA SER A 242 14.07 9.86 -21.44
C SER A 242 12.93 10.82 -21.13
N GLY A 243 11.86 10.33 -20.49
CA GLY A 243 10.64 11.09 -20.25
C GLY A 243 9.86 11.45 -21.53
N ASN A 244 10.34 10.99 -22.69
CA ASN A 244 9.76 11.32 -24.00
C ASN A 244 8.64 10.33 -24.38
N TYR A 245 7.58 10.30 -23.57
CA TYR A 245 6.42 9.44 -23.72
C TYR A 245 5.19 10.02 -23.02
N ASP A 246 4.03 9.57 -23.45
CA ASP A 246 2.77 9.84 -22.78
C ASP A 246 2.58 8.90 -21.59
N ILE A 247 2.11 9.44 -20.46
CA ILE A 247 1.79 8.65 -19.28
C ILE A 247 0.29 8.39 -19.23
N LYS A 248 -0.10 7.11 -19.22
CA LYS A 248 -1.46 6.67 -18.92
C LYS A 248 -1.48 5.98 -17.56
N TYR A 249 -2.34 6.45 -16.68
CA TYR A 249 -2.55 5.82 -15.38
C TYR A 249 -3.56 4.69 -15.48
N LEU A 250 -3.15 3.49 -15.08
CA LEU A 250 -4.00 2.31 -15.10
C LEU A 250 -5.13 2.41 -14.06
N PRO A 251 -6.30 1.85 -14.36
CA PRO A 251 -7.36 1.68 -13.37
C PRO A 251 -6.85 0.88 -12.18
N TYR A 252 -7.17 1.34 -10.96
CA TYR A 252 -6.76 0.64 -9.74
C TYR A 252 -7.78 -0.43 -9.36
N ASN A 253 -7.32 -1.66 -9.17
CA ASN A 253 -8.13 -2.78 -8.70
C ASN A 253 -8.03 -2.89 -7.17
N TRP A 254 -9.11 -2.51 -6.48
CA TRP A 254 -9.23 -2.56 -5.03
C TRP A 254 -9.62 -3.93 -4.48
N GLY A 255 -9.84 -4.92 -5.35
CA GLY A 255 -10.10 -6.29 -4.91
C GLY A 255 -8.96 -6.83 -4.05
N LEU A 256 -9.30 -7.67 -3.07
CA LEU A 256 -8.35 -8.24 -2.12
C LEU A 256 -7.21 -8.97 -2.85
N ASN A 257 -5.98 -8.76 -2.42
CA ASN A 257 -4.78 -9.44 -2.94
C ASN A 257 -4.69 -10.91 -2.48
N ASP A 258 -5.82 -11.61 -2.51
CA ASP A 258 -5.97 -13.00 -2.11
C ASP A 258 -5.45 -13.96 -3.20
N GLN A 259 -4.77 -15.04 -2.81
CA GLN A 259 -4.41 -16.15 -3.70
C GLN A 259 -5.65 -16.96 -4.13
N GLY A 260 -6.66 -17.01 -3.28
CA GLY A 260 -7.96 -17.63 -3.53
C GLY A 260 -8.85 -16.84 -4.51
N ALA A 261 -10.15 -16.98 -4.36
CA ALA A 261 -11.13 -16.37 -5.25
C ALA A 261 -11.49 -14.92 -4.88
N HIS A 262 -11.31 -14.54 -3.61
CA HIS A 262 -11.76 -13.24 -3.12
C HIS A 262 -11.03 -12.07 -3.77
N GLY A 263 -11.75 -11.01 -4.05
CA GLY A 263 -11.24 -9.80 -4.69
C GLY A 263 -10.99 -9.91 -6.20
N ARG A 264 -11.11 -11.09 -6.82
CA ARG A 264 -10.84 -11.25 -8.26
C ARG A 264 -11.81 -10.44 -9.12
N ASN A 265 -13.08 -10.44 -8.75
CA ASN A 265 -14.18 -9.81 -9.48
C ASN A 265 -14.67 -8.51 -8.83
N TYR A 266 -13.92 -7.95 -7.89
CA TYR A 266 -14.29 -6.70 -7.21
C TYR A 266 -14.30 -5.53 -8.21
N SER A 267 -15.48 -5.00 -8.51
CA SER A 267 -15.69 -4.01 -9.55
C SER A 267 -15.63 -2.58 -9.00
N ARG A 268 -15.41 -1.59 -9.92
CA ARG A 268 -15.53 -0.17 -9.58
C ARG A 268 -16.93 0.21 -9.10
N VAL A 269 -17.96 -0.46 -9.61
CA VAL A 269 -19.34 -0.24 -9.19
C VAL A 269 -19.51 -0.65 -7.73
N GLN A 270 -18.99 -1.81 -7.33
CA GLN A 270 -18.99 -2.25 -5.93
C GLN A 270 -18.22 -1.27 -5.04
N LEU A 271 -17.05 -0.78 -5.47
CA LEU A 271 -16.31 0.24 -4.73
C LEU A 271 -17.14 1.51 -4.48
N ILE A 272 -17.91 1.98 -5.48
CA ILE A 272 -18.78 3.16 -5.35
C ILE A 272 -19.89 2.86 -4.35
N PHE A 273 -20.56 1.70 -4.45
CA PHE A 273 -21.59 1.29 -3.50
C PHE A 273 -21.05 1.19 -2.09
N ASP A 274 -19.92 0.51 -1.88
CA ASP A 274 -19.29 0.34 -0.56
C ASP A 274 -18.90 1.69 0.08
N ASN A 275 -18.63 2.73 -0.72
CA ASN A 275 -18.31 4.06 -0.22
C ASN A 275 -19.55 4.96 0.02
N LEU A 276 -20.67 4.68 -0.63
CA LEU A 276 -21.91 5.45 -0.45
C LEU A 276 -22.67 5.07 0.83
N PHE A 277 -22.49 3.84 1.31
CA PHE A 277 -23.22 3.28 2.46
C PHE A 277 -22.35 3.16 3.73
N LYS A 278 -21.19 3.80 3.77
CA LYS A 278 -20.30 3.94 4.94
C LYS A 278 -20.37 5.34 5.54
#